data_131619deee8ddaac10f8527729ea9e12
#
_entry.id   131619deee8ddaac10f8527729ea9e12
#
_cell.length_a   1.000
_cell.length_b   1.000
_cell.length_c   1.000
_cell.angle_alpha   90.00
_cell.angle_beta   90.00
_cell.angle_gamma   90.00
#
_symmetry.space_group_name_H-M   'P 1'
#
loop_
_entity.id
_entity.type
_entity.pdbx_description
1 polymer ?
#
loop_
_entity_poly.entity_id
_entity_poly.type
_entity_poly.pdbx_seq_one_letter_code
_entity_poly.pdbx_strand_id
1 'polypeptide(L)'
;FCLDLEEHNGSYELDSWQPETTIADLIQATGGPSLPADEPLYCDNRPVTASSTLAEVKPMEGMRISRAPLSYPSLVQGWSVCLSGGSTVTLPHPIPSSRPLVAGRSPYADIVLPTASASWEHLHLQVVHDESTNTQKVRITDPGSTNGSFVDGQKIPEEGLTVSESTTIHVGDCVLTLQPAPQEKAAPRPGSAPNVSTSGTAPFNRPPRQGALSAPDKVEAPTRKNVSDPPKFNIAMAVGPIIMAAAMVAIMQEIRYALFAMLSPILSIGMWVEQKRRHAKDKVKERVRFEQEMEKFKERIALSNREEIERLHDLAPAPDAVQLRALLPAMTLWRRRSTSPDLLTFHVGTGHIHWAPELTKPSNPEPEVQHILEHNTLWDAPLVADLREGGAIGIVGPREQSLALARSLVLQAATHTGPADMTIAVCADSARSQDWVWMSWLPHMHMAQNQQMRWFASGKEQSDQMLRSLYNDIESLPTRGLCVVVDSDTLTEGRESPARDLLAYGDEVRLMANKTAAAGARRVAGIVLASSVDRLPASCTSIVEIG
;
A
#
# COMPACT_ATOMS: atom_id res chain seq x y z
N PHE A 1 -12.44 3.80 30.43
CA PHE A 1 -12.74 5.17 29.98
C PHE A 1 -11.52 6.06 30.13
N CYS A 2 -11.47 7.14 29.36
CA CYS A 2 -10.40 8.13 29.42
C CYS A 2 -10.95 9.43 29.99
N LEU A 3 -10.25 10.02 30.95
CA LEU A 3 -10.49 11.38 31.42
C LEU A 3 -9.53 12.34 30.72
N ASP A 4 -10.08 13.44 30.22
CA ASP A 4 -9.35 14.55 29.57
C ASP A 4 -9.84 15.86 30.20
N LEU A 5 -9.47 16.03 31.46
CA LEU A 5 -9.76 17.22 32.25
C LEU A 5 -8.41 17.94 32.46
N GLU A 6 -8.40 19.26 32.38
CA GLU A 6 -7.16 20.08 32.46
C GLU A 6 -6.27 19.70 33.65
N GLU A 7 -6.88 19.35 34.79
CA GLU A 7 -6.18 19.04 36.04
C GLU A 7 -6.06 17.53 36.32
N HIS A 8 -6.77 16.69 35.57
CA HIS A 8 -6.83 15.24 35.81
C HIS A 8 -7.02 14.46 34.53
N ASN A 9 -5.95 13.89 34.01
CA ASN A 9 -5.94 13.14 32.77
C ASN A 9 -5.48 11.71 33.01
N GLY A 10 -6.15 10.75 32.38
CA GLY A 10 -5.75 9.35 32.50
C GLY A 10 -6.73 8.39 31.86
N SER A 11 -6.28 7.14 31.79
CA SER A 11 -7.11 6.01 31.34
C SER A 11 -7.39 5.10 32.52
N TYR A 12 -8.64 4.77 32.71
CA TYR A 12 -9.11 4.03 33.88
C TYR A 12 -9.93 2.83 33.44
N GLU A 13 -9.76 1.72 34.14
CA GLU A 13 -10.57 0.53 33.98
C GLU A 13 -11.72 0.55 35.00
N LEU A 14 -12.90 0.15 34.56
CA LEU A 14 -14.09 0.09 35.38
C LEU A 14 -14.55 -1.38 35.46
N ASP A 15 -14.20 -2.06 36.56
CA ASP A 15 -14.52 -3.48 36.75
C ASP A 15 -16.02 -3.75 36.85
N SER A 16 -16.75 -2.83 37.47
CA SER A 16 -18.22 -2.88 37.59
C SER A 16 -18.81 -1.49 37.77
N TRP A 17 -20.01 -1.30 37.31
CA TRP A 17 -20.72 -0.04 37.48
C TRP A 17 -22.20 -0.29 37.76
N GLN A 18 -22.82 0.64 38.48
CA GLN A 18 -24.26 0.64 38.73
C GLN A 18 -24.93 1.65 37.81
N PRO A 19 -26.17 1.40 37.33
CA PRO A 19 -26.86 2.30 36.42
C PRO A 19 -27.02 3.72 36.98
N GLU A 20 -27.12 3.85 38.29
CA GLU A 20 -27.32 5.11 39.02
C GLU A 20 -26.00 5.88 39.26
N THR A 21 -24.84 5.27 39.05
CA THR A 21 -23.55 5.93 39.21
C THR A 21 -23.47 7.14 38.27
N THR A 22 -23.12 8.31 38.81
CA THR A 22 -22.99 9.54 38.03
C THR A 22 -21.59 9.70 37.44
N ILE A 23 -21.44 10.58 36.44
CA ILE A 23 -20.15 10.97 35.89
C ILE A 23 -19.27 11.60 36.98
N ALA A 24 -19.83 12.40 37.87
CA ALA A 24 -19.11 12.98 39.01
C ALA A 24 -18.55 11.91 39.95
N ASP A 25 -19.35 10.88 40.30
CA ASP A 25 -18.88 9.74 41.11
C ASP A 25 -17.72 9.01 40.45
N LEU A 26 -17.78 8.84 39.13
CA LEU A 26 -16.78 8.17 38.35
C LEU A 26 -15.45 8.96 38.36
N ILE A 27 -15.50 10.27 38.18
CA ILE A 27 -14.34 11.15 38.24
C ILE A 27 -13.74 11.15 39.66
N GLN A 28 -14.58 11.23 40.68
CA GLN A 28 -14.13 11.21 42.07
C GLN A 28 -13.49 9.87 42.44
N ALA A 29 -14.00 8.75 41.94
CA ALA A 29 -13.43 7.42 42.18
C ALA A 29 -12.01 7.28 41.63
N THR A 30 -11.64 8.04 40.62
CA THR A 30 -10.27 8.07 40.06
C THR A 30 -9.34 9.05 40.78
N GLY A 31 -9.79 9.70 41.85
CA GLY A 31 -9.04 10.75 42.56
C GLY A 31 -9.13 12.11 41.86
N GLY A 32 -10.04 12.29 40.93
CA GLY A 32 -10.26 13.55 40.23
C GLY A 32 -11.02 14.59 41.07
N PRO A 33 -11.19 15.80 40.54
CA PRO A 33 -11.85 16.91 41.24
C PRO A 33 -13.33 16.61 41.52
N SER A 34 -13.82 17.15 42.63
CA SER A 34 -15.27 17.16 42.89
C SER A 34 -15.92 18.23 42.00
N LEU A 35 -16.84 17.79 41.17
CA LEU A 35 -17.53 18.69 40.21
C LEU A 35 -18.94 19.05 40.68
N PRO A 36 -19.40 20.29 40.41
CA PRO A 36 -20.81 20.66 40.59
C PRO A 36 -21.71 19.75 39.75
N ALA A 37 -22.93 19.47 40.25
CA ALA A 37 -23.88 18.56 39.57
C ALA A 37 -24.30 19.04 38.16
N ASP A 38 -24.30 20.34 37.94
CA ASP A 38 -24.66 21.02 36.69
C ASP A 38 -23.42 21.34 35.80
N GLU A 39 -22.20 20.93 36.22
CA GLU A 39 -21.01 21.13 35.41
C GLU A 39 -21.18 20.51 34.03
N PRO A 40 -21.00 21.33 32.95
CA PRO A 40 -21.11 20.80 31.60
C PRO A 40 -19.87 19.99 31.23
N LEU A 41 -20.11 18.79 30.76
CA LEU A 41 -19.09 17.84 30.30
C LEU A 41 -19.49 17.27 28.95
N TYR A 42 -18.54 16.61 28.31
CA TYR A 42 -18.75 15.89 27.06
C TYR A 42 -18.31 14.44 27.20
N CYS A 43 -19.19 13.52 26.85
CA CYS A 43 -18.88 12.10 26.70
C CYS A 43 -18.88 11.76 25.20
N ASP A 44 -17.70 11.54 24.60
CA ASP A 44 -17.54 11.33 23.15
C ASP A 44 -18.30 12.36 22.32
N ASN A 45 -18.13 13.65 22.64
CA ASN A 45 -18.82 14.80 22.01
C ASN A 45 -20.33 14.92 22.27
N ARG A 46 -20.91 14.07 23.10
CA ARG A 46 -22.29 14.28 23.57
C ARG A 46 -22.27 15.17 24.81
N PRO A 47 -22.99 16.28 24.81
CA PRO A 47 -23.07 17.12 25.99
C PRO A 47 -23.83 16.37 27.10
N VAL A 48 -23.23 16.35 28.28
CA VAL A 48 -23.78 15.74 29.50
C VAL A 48 -23.50 16.68 30.67
N THR A 49 -24.03 16.36 31.84
CA THR A 49 -23.69 17.06 33.08
C THR A 49 -22.97 16.10 34.03
N ALA A 50 -22.28 16.63 35.02
CA ALA A 50 -21.60 15.81 36.00
C ALA A 50 -22.57 14.89 36.79
N SER A 51 -23.85 15.28 36.91
CA SER A 51 -24.93 14.48 37.50
C SER A 51 -25.55 13.45 36.56
N SER A 52 -25.21 13.45 35.26
CA SER A 52 -25.75 12.44 34.34
C SER A 52 -25.30 11.04 34.78
N THR A 53 -26.27 10.11 34.78
CA THR A 53 -26.02 8.72 35.18
C THR A 53 -25.41 7.89 34.08
N LEU A 54 -24.69 6.83 34.43
CA LEU A 54 -24.12 5.89 33.45
C LEU A 54 -25.21 5.17 32.65
N ALA A 55 -26.41 5.00 33.20
CA ALA A 55 -27.58 4.49 32.49
C ALA A 55 -28.02 5.41 31.34
N GLU A 56 -27.97 6.74 31.55
CA GLU A 56 -28.27 7.74 30.53
C GLU A 56 -27.17 7.88 29.49
N VAL A 57 -25.93 7.89 29.94
CA VAL A 57 -24.76 8.07 29.08
C VAL A 57 -24.49 6.83 28.23
N LYS A 58 -24.75 5.62 28.76
CA LYS A 58 -24.45 4.34 28.13
C LYS A 58 -22.96 4.27 27.69
N PRO A 59 -22.05 4.18 28.65
CA PRO A 59 -20.62 4.24 28.37
C PRO A 59 -20.18 3.10 27.46
N MET A 60 -19.37 3.43 26.47
CA MET A 60 -18.67 2.46 25.65
C MET A 60 -17.23 2.33 26.10
N GLU A 61 -16.61 1.18 25.82
CA GLU A 61 -15.18 1.02 26.03
C GLU A 61 -14.40 2.11 25.30
N GLY A 62 -13.44 2.73 25.98
CA GLY A 62 -12.69 3.85 25.45
C GLY A 62 -13.43 5.20 25.49
N MET A 63 -14.64 5.27 26.05
CA MET A 63 -15.37 6.53 26.19
C MET A 63 -14.48 7.61 26.82
N ARG A 64 -14.50 8.78 26.20
CA ARG A 64 -13.72 9.94 26.65
C ARG A 64 -14.63 10.97 27.30
N ILE A 65 -14.26 11.36 28.52
CA ILE A 65 -14.94 12.41 29.27
C ILE A 65 -14.05 13.65 29.24
N SER A 66 -14.56 14.79 28.77
CA SER A 66 -13.81 16.03 28.61
C SER A 66 -14.66 17.26 28.93
N ARG A 67 -14.03 18.41 29.25
CA ARG A 67 -14.70 19.70 29.45
C ARG A 67 -15.04 20.39 28.13
N ALA A 68 -14.36 20.07 27.05
CA ALA A 68 -14.60 20.60 25.72
C ALA A 68 -14.94 19.47 24.74
N PRO A 69 -15.72 19.74 23.69
CA PRO A 69 -15.96 18.76 22.66
C PRO A 69 -14.64 18.39 21.98
N LEU A 70 -14.45 17.10 21.70
CA LEU A 70 -13.28 16.62 20.98
C LEU A 70 -13.26 17.25 19.58
N SER A 71 -12.16 17.87 19.25
CA SER A 71 -11.89 18.31 17.89
C SER A 71 -11.52 17.08 17.05
N TYR A 72 -12.45 16.62 16.23
CA TYR A 72 -12.10 15.63 15.21
C TYR A 72 -11.55 16.34 13.99
N PRO A 73 -10.52 15.80 13.35
CA PRO A 73 -10.08 16.33 12.08
C PRO A 73 -11.28 16.33 11.12
N SER A 74 -11.69 17.51 10.67
CA SER A 74 -12.68 17.63 9.60
C SER A 74 -12.05 17.09 8.31
N LEU A 75 -12.86 16.47 7.46
CA LEU A 75 -12.42 16.15 6.09
C LEU A 75 -11.91 17.44 5.45
N VAL A 76 -10.66 17.40 5.02
CA VAL A 76 -10.04 18.54 4.35
C VAL A 76 -10.76 18.76 3.03
N GLN A 77 -11.27 19.98 2.82
CA GLN A 77 -11.80 20.37 1.52
C GLN A 77 -10.64 20.85 0.64
N GLY A 78 -10.59 20.39 -0.60
CA GLY A 78 -9.52 20.72 -1.52
C GLY A 78 -8.31 19.78 -1.39
N TRP A 79 -7.15 20.31 -1.76
CA TRP A 79 -5.91 19.54 -1.70
C TRP A 79 -5.32 19.47 -0.29
N SER A 80 -4.78 18.33 0.03
CA SER A 80 -4.07 18.08 1.29
C SER A 80 -2.74 17.40 1.04
N VAL A 81 -1.86 17.49 2.02
CA VAL A 81 -0.57 16.81 2.03
C VAL A 81 -0.39 16.06 3.34
N CYS A 82 0.07 14.82 3.26
CA CYS A 82 0.47 13.98 4.40
C CYS A 82 1.98 13.79 4.37
N LEU A 83 2.61 13.83 5.53
CA LEU A 83 4.01 13.49 5.70
C LEU A 83 4.12 12.07 6.25
N SER A 84 4.97 11.26 5.63
CA SER A 84 5.47 10.00 6.18
C SER A 84 6.99 10.05 6.16
N GLY A 85 7.65 9.97 7.32
CA GLY A 85 9.11 10.05 7.37
C GLY A 85 9.66 9.76 8.75
N GLY A 86 10.75 9.02 8.82
CA GLY A 86 11.29 8.53 10.08
C GLY A 86 10.24 7.75 10.87
N SER A 87 9.96 8.18 12.10
CA SER A 87 8.91 7.62 12.96
C SER A 87 7.58 8.39 12.91
N THR A 88 7.44 9.34 11.98
CA THR A 88 6.33 10.30 11.96
C THR A 88 5.41 10.06 10.77
N VAL A 89 4.11 10.01 11.02
CA VAL A 89 3.04 10.11 10.02
C VAL A 89 2.09 11.22 10.48
N THR A 90 1.84 12.19 9.62
CA THR A 90 0.92 13.29 9.95
C THR A 90 -0.48 13.03 9.43
N LEU A 91 -1.46 13.68 10.05
CA LEU A 91 -2.79 13.81 9.46
C LEU A 91 -2.74 14.66 8.19
N PRO A 92 -3.74 14.52 7.28
CA PRO A 92 -3.85 15.37 6.11
C PRO A 92 -3.85 16.85 6.50
N HIS A 93 -2.85 17.58 6.02
CA HIS A 93 -2.72 19.03 6.22
C HIS A 93 -3.28 19.75 4.98
N PRO A 94 -4.27 20.65 5.13
CA PRO A 94 -4.84 21.36 4.00
C PRO A 94 -3.82 22.30 3.36
N ILE A 95 -3.76 22.33 2.03
CA ILE A 95 -2.93 23.27 1.29
C ILE A 95 -3.74 24.56 1.11
N PRO A 96 -3.28 25.71 1.67
CA PRO A 96 -4.01 26.97 1.56
C PRO A 96 -4.12 27.44 0.11
N SER A 97 -5.31 27.93 -0.29
CA SER A 97 -5.48 28.51 -1.63
C SER A 97 -4.88 29.92 -1.75
N SER A 98 -4.65 30.61 -0.61
CA SER A 98 -4.23 32.01 -0.57
C SER A 98 -2.71 32.22 -0.56
N ARG A 99 -1.94 31.21 -0.19
CA ARG A 99 -0.48 31.26 -0.14
C ARG A 99 0.13 29.87 -0.38
N PRO A 100 1.40 29.80 -0.78
CA PRO A 100 2.10 28.52 -0.79
C PRO A 100 2.20 27.95 0.64
N LEU A 101 2.05 26.62 0.74
CA LEU A 101 2.42 25.86 1.93
C LEU A 101 3.91 25.55 1.85
N VAL A 102 4.63 25.77 2.93
CA VAL A 102 6.08 25.54 3.01
C VAL A 102 6.36 24.27 3.80
N ALA A 103 7.10 23.35 3.19
CA ALA A 103 7.65 22.17 3.86
C ALA A 103 9.18 22.30 3.94
N GLY A 104 9.76 22.01 5.10
CA GLY A 104 11.20 22.12 5.31
C GLY A 104 11.61 21.76 6.74
N ARG A 105 12.92 21.80 7.01
CA ARG A 105 13.46 21.51 8.34
C ARG A 105 13.25 22.65 9.35
N SER A 106 12.83 23.83 8.88
CA SER A 106 12.54 24.96 9.74
C SER A 106 11.43 24.64 10.74
N PRO A 107 11.56 24.97 12.03
CA PRO A 107 10.45 24.83 12.98
C PRO A 107 9.28 25.79 12.70
N TYR A 108 9.48 26.75 11.78
CA TYR A 108 8.45 27.69 11.32
C TYR A 108 7.80 27.27 10.00
N ALA A 109 8.23 26.15 9.42
CA ALA A 109 7.58 25.60 8.22
C ALA A 109 6.16 25.12 8.57
N ASP A 110 5.24 25.18 7.61
CA ASP A 110 3.89 24.64 7.79
C ASP A 110 3.93 23.11 8.02
N ILE A 111 4.88 22.43 7.35
CA ILE A 111 5.20 21.03 7.59
C ILE A 111 6.68 20.93 7.92
N VAL A 112 6.97 20.55 9.15
CA VAL A 112 8.34 20.33 9.62
C VAL A 112 8.80 18.94 9.20
N LEU A 113 9.83 18.86 8.37
CA LEU A 113 10.41 17.60 7.91
C LEU A 113 11.44 17.10 8.94
N PRO A 114 11.24 15.91 9.54
CA PRO A 114 12.08 15.39 10.60
C PRO A 114 13.36 14.74 10.07
N THR A 115 14.02 15.37 9.11
CA THR A 115 15.24 14.84 8.49
C THR A 115 16.32 15.91 8.36
N ALA A 116 17.57 15.51 8.59
CA ALA A 116 18.74 16.35 8.38
C ALA A 116 19.03 16.62 6.89
N SER A 117 18.54 15.77 6.00
CA SER A 117 18.68 15.90 4.55
C SER A 117 17.79 16.99 3.93
N ALA A 118 16.78 17.49 4.68
CA ALA A 118 15.93 18.58 4.22
C ALA A 118 16.60 19.95 4.44
N SER A 119 16.43 20.87 3.49
CA SER A 119 16.79 22.28 3.63
C SER A 119 15.84 22.99 4.59
N TRP A 120 16.23 24.20 5.04
CA TRP A 120 15.43 25.00 5.96
C TRP A 120 14.03 25.30 5.42
N GLU A 121 13.95 25.78 4.17
CA GLU A 121 12.78 25.75 3.30
C GLU A 121 13.12 24.84 2.12
N HIS A 122 12.40 23.74 1.96
CA HIS A 122 12.77 22.72 0.99
C HIS A 122 11.81 22.66 -0.18
N LEU A 123 10.52 22.80 0.10
CA LEU A 123 9.45 22.62 -0.89
C LEU A 123 8.32 23.60 -0.67
N HIS A 124 7.80 24.15 -1.76
CA HIS A 124 6.60 24.98 -1.76
C HIS A 124 5.48 24.27 -2.52
N LEU A 125 4.30 24.21 -1.92
CA LEU A 125 3.09 23.63 -2.51
C LEU A 125 2.04 24.72 -2.66
N GLN A 126 1.57 24.96 -3.87
CA GLN A 126 0.58 26.00 -4.16
C GLN A 126 -0.59 25.45 -4.96
N VAL A 127 -1.81 25.65 -4.45
CA VAL A 127 -3.02 25.36 -5.23
C VAL A 127 -3.14 26.40 -6.35
N VAL A 128 -3.27 25.90 -7.58
CA VAL A 128 -3.49 26.71 -8.79
C VAL A 128 -4.79 26.29 -9.45
N HIS A 129 -5.54 27.25 -9.96
CA HIS A 129 -6.79 26.99 -10.65
C HIS A 129 -6.52 26.95 -12.17
N ASP A 130 -6.91 25.87 -12.82
CA ASP A 130 -6.84 25.75 -14.27
C ASP A 130 -8.17 26.21 -14.86
N GLU A 131 -8.16 27.42 -15.41
CA GLU A 131 -9.36 28.03 -16.02
C GLU A 131 -9.92 27.22 -17.21
N SER A 132 -9.05 26.47 -17.90
CA SER A 132 -9.45 25.70 -19.09
C SER A 132 -10.27 24.46 -18.73
N THR A 133 -9.95 23.82 -17.61
CA THR A 133 -10.60 22.58 -17.13
C THR A 133 -11.51 22.80 -15.93
N ASN A 134 -11.52 24.01 -15.37
CA ASN A 134 -12.20 24.37 -14.12
C ASN A 134 -11.85 23.43 -12.95
N THR A 135 -10.59 22.98 -12.90
CA THR A 135 -10.08 22.07 -11.88
C THR A 135 -8.98 22.73 -11.06
N GLN A 136 -8.86 22.30 -9.82
CA GLN A 136 -7.72 22.66 -8.96
C GLN A 136 -6.57 21.70 -9.18
N LYS A 137 -5.38 22.25 -9.35
CA LYS A 137 -4.10 21.54 -9.45
C LYS A 137 -3.16 22.01 -8.36
N VAL A 138 -2.10 21.28 -8.10
CA VAL A 138 -1.05 21.73 -7.19
C VAL A 138 0.24 21.94 -7.97
N ARG A 139 0.81 23.13 -7.83
CA ARG A 139 2.15 23.44 -8.29
C ARG A 139 3.14 23.14 -7.17
N ILE A 140 4.11 22.32 -7.48
CA ILE A 140 5.20 21.91 -6.60
C ILE A 140 6.45 22.64 -7.06
N THR A 141 7.13 23.35 -6.16
CA THR A 141 8.33 24.12 -6.49
C THR A 141 9.41 23.85 -5.45
N ASP A 142 10.60 23.50 -5.90
CA ASP A 142 11.80 23.40 -5.08
C ASP A 142 12.54 24.76 -5.15
N PRO A 143 12.63 25.54 -4.06
CA PRO A 143 13.24 26.88 -4.09
C PRO A 143 14.78 26.84 -4.13
N GLY A 144 15.40 25.74 -4.51
CA GLY A 144 16.85 25.56 -4.55
C GLY A 144 17.37 24.79 -3.35
N SER A 145 16.68 23.72 -2.99
CA SER A 145 17.12 22.83 -1.92
C SER A 145 18.46 22.16 -2.24
N THR A 146 19.23 21.80 -1.19
CA THR A 146 20.56 21.21 -1.36
C THR A 146 20.54 19.85 -2.04
N ASN A 147 19.59 19.00 -1.65
CA ASN A 147 19.52 17.62 -2.14
C ASN A 147 18.46 17.42 -3.25
N GLY A 148 17.59 18.40 -3.45
CA GLY A 148 16.50 18.34 -4.41
C GLY A 148 15.30 17.56 -3.90
N SER A 149 14.17 17.76 -4.60
CA SER A 149 12.93 17.03 -4.41
C SER A 149 12.63 16.19 -5.65
N PHE A 150 12.03 15.01 -5.47
CA PHE A 150 11.83 14.04 -6.56
C PHE A 150 10.37 13.58 -6.61
N VAL A 151 9.87 13.40 -7.83
CA VAL A 151 8.57 12.79 -8.14
C VAL A 151 8.81 11.72 -9.19
N ASP A 152 8.31 10.50 -8.99
CA ASP A 152 8.53 9.35 -9.88
C ASP A 152 10.03 9.13 -10.22
N GLY A 153 10.90 9.35 -9.24
CA GLY A 153 12.36 9.26 -9.40
C GLY A 153 13.02 10.37 -10.22
N GLN A 154 12.25 11.35 -10.68
CA GLN A 154 12.77 12.49 -11.42
C GLN A 154 12.83 13.73 -10.54
N LYS A 155 13.96 14.44 -10.61
CA LYS A 155 14.13 15.70 -9.88
C LYS A 155 13.14 16.74 -10.39
N ILE A 156 12.48 17.45 -9.47
CA ILE A 156 11.56 18.54 -9.83
C ILE A 156 12.35 19.64 -10.54
N PRO A 157 11.91 20.09 -11.73
CA PRO A 157 12.59 21.15 -12.48
C PRO A 157 12.48 22.51 -11.75
N GLU A 158 13.37 23.45 -12.09
CA GLU A 158 13.40 24.78 -11.46
C GLU A 158 12.11 25.59 -11.69
N GLU A 159 11.46 25.39 -12.82
CA GLU A 159 10.15 25.98 -13.12
C GLU A 159 9.00 25.39 -12.31
N GLY A 160 9.25 24.30 -11.60
CA GLY A 160 8.26 23.55 -10.83
C GLY A 160 7.48 22.53 -11.65
N LEU A 161 6.74 21.67 -10.95
CA LEU A 161 5.88 20.62 -11.50
C LEU A 161 4.43 20.90 -11.11
N THR A 162 3.50 20.79 -12.03
CA THR A 162 2.07 20.93 -11.75
C THR A 162 1.37 19.57 -11.86
N VAL A 163 0.70 19.16 -10.80
CA VAL A 163 0.02 17.87 -10.71
C VAL A 163 -1.48 18.04 -10.53
N SER A 164 -2.25 17.14 -11.13
CA SER A 164 -3.72 17.09 -11.06
C SER A 164 -4.26 15.86 -10.34
N GLU A 165 -3.39 14.93 -9.99
CA GLU A 165 -3.71 13.64 -9.36
C GLU A 165 -2.89 13.45 -8.09
N SER A 166 -3.25 12.46 -7.28
CA SER A 166 -2.45 12.07 -6.12
C SER A 166 -1.01 11.82 -6.53
N THR A 167 -0.07 12.43 -5.80
CA THR A 167 1.35 12.42 -6.17
C THR A 167 2.22 12.29 -4.94
N THR A 168 3.23 11.45 -5.04
CA THR A 168 4.23 11.24 -3.99
C THR A 168 5.48 12.05 -4.29
N ILE A 169 5.96 12.79 -3.29
CA ILE A 169 7.16 13.63 -3.38
C ILE A 169 8.18 13.12 -2.38
N HIS A 170 9.38 12.81 -2.85
CA HIS A 170 10.50 12.44 -2.00
C HIS A 170 11.38 13.63 -1.66
N VAL A 171 11.65 13.81 -0.38
CA VAL A 171 12.52 14.83 0.18
C VAL A 171 13.49 14.16 1.15
N GLY A 172 14.63 13.73 0.66
CA GLY A 172 15.55 12.89 1.45
C GLY A 172 14.89 11.56 1.82
N ASP A 173 14.84 11.28 3.11
CA ASP A 173 14.19 10.11 3.72
C ASP A 173 12.71 10.34 4.11
N CYS A 174 12.17 11.52 3.79
CA CYS A 174 10.76 11.84 3.99
C CYS A 174 9.96 11.70 2.70
N VAL A 175 8.72 11.27 2.85
CA VAL A 175 7.74 11.14 1.77
C VAL A 175 6.56 12.04 2.07
N LEU A 176 6.22 12.90 1.12
CA LEU A 176 5.03 13.76 1.16
C LEU A 176 4.03 13.25 0.14
N THR A 177 2.84 12.87 0.58
CA THR A 177 1.77 12.43 -0.31
C THR A 177 0.75 13.55 -0.50
N LEU A 178 0.66 14.07 -1.71
CA LEU A 178 -0.37 15.02 -2.13
C LEU A 178 -1.64 14.26 -2.50
N GLN A 179 -2.77 14.72 -1.98
CA GLN A 179 -4.06 14.10 -2.26
C GLN A 179 -5.12 15.18 -2.50
N PRO A 180 -5.99 15.02 -3.53
CA PRO A 180 -7.23 15.79 -3.57
C PRO A 180 -8.11 15.40 -2.37
N ALA A 181 -9.09 16.22 -2.02
CA ALA A 181 -10.00 15.92 -0.93
C ALA A 181 -10.55 14.48 -1.07
N PRO A 182 -10.51 13.67 0.01
CA PRO A 182 -11.02 12.33 -0.06
C PRO A 182 -12.48 12.33 -0.45
N GLN A 183 -12.83 11.63 -1.51
CA GLN A 183 -14.22 11.48 -1.97
C GLN A 183 -15.02 10.50 -1.09
N GLU A 184 -14.36 9.83 -0.15
CA GLU A 184 -15.03 8.92 0.77
C GLU A 184 -15.97 9.72 1.68
N LYS A 185 -17.27 9.48 1.51
CA LYS A 185 -18.28 9.93 2.48
C LYS A 185 -17.96 9.21 3.78
N ALA A 186 -17.57 9.96 4.81
CA ALA A 186 -17.48 9.41 6.15
C ALA A 186 -18.80 8.67 6.46
N ALA A 187 -18.70 7.43 6.89
CA ALA A 187 -19.88 6.73 7.38
C ALA A 187 -20.51 7.59 8.47
N PRO A 188 -21.84 7.75 8.50
CA PRO A 188 -22.49 8.48 9.57
C PRO A 188 -21.98 7.88 10.89
N ARG A 189 -21.45 8.72 11.76
CA ARG A 189 -21.06 8.26 13.11
C ARG A 189 -22.24 7.54 13.69
N PRO A 190 -22.07 6.41 14.36
CA PRO A 190 -23.16 5.81 15.09
C PRO A 190 -23.63 6.86 16.10
N GLY A 191 -24.64 7.61 15.71
CA GLY A 191 -25.42 8.42 16.65
C GLY A 191 -25.87 7.44 17.70
N SER A 192 -25.83 7.79 18.97
CA SER A 192 -26.24 6.99 20.14
C SER A 192 -26.68 5.57 19.75
N ALA A 193 -25.73 4.62 19.70
CA ALA A 193 -26.08 3.27 19.32
C ALA A 193 -27.20 2.80 20.26
N PRO A 194 -28.40 2.50 19.78
CA PRO A 194 -29.57 2.25 20.64
C PRO A 194 -29.36 1.01 21.52
N ASN A 195 -28.36 0.19 21.26
CA ASN A 195 -28.11 -1.08 21.91
C ASN A 195 -26.66 -1.26 22.34
N VAL A 196 -26.13 -0.36 23.17
CA VAL A 196 -24.85 -0.61 23.85
C VAL A 196 -25.09 -1.69 24.91
N SER A 197 -24.32 -2.77 24.86
CA SER A 197 -24.37 -3.84 25.85
C SER A 197 -23.88 -3.34 27.23
N THR A 198 -24.23 -4.07 28.30
CA THR A 198 -23.71 -3.78 29.64
C THR A 198 -22.19 -3.93 29.75
N SER A 199 -21.54 -4.58 28.77
CA SER A 199 -20.08 -4.67 28.65
C SER A 199 -19.45 -3.47 27.90
N GLY A 200 -20.22 -2.43 27.59
CA GLY A 200 -19.72 -1.25 26.89
C GLY A 200 -19.44 -1.45 25.39
N THR A 201 -19.91 -2.55 24.80
CA THR A 201 -19.75 -2.81 23.36
C THR A 201 -21.00 -2.45 22.58
N ALA A 202 -20.82 -1.88 21.40
CA ALA A 202 -21.90 -1.57 20.46
C ALA A 202 -21.78 -2.44 19.20
N PRO A 203 -22.90 -3.01 18.70
CA PRO A 203 -22.88 -3.76 17.45
C PRO A 203 -22.54 -2.81 16.29
N PHE A 204 -21.58 -3.19 15.49
CA PHE A 204 -21.17 -2.46 14.30
C PHE A 204 -21.58 -3.21 13.03
N ASN A 205 -22.46 -2.61 12.22
CA ASN A 205 -22.85 -3.15 10.93
C ASN A 205 -21.78 -2.81 9.90
N ARG A 206 -21.01 -3.81 9.53
CA ARG A 206 -19.98 -3.65 8.52
C ARG A 206 -20.60 -3.46 7.14
N PRO A 207 -20.10 -2.49 6.33
CA PRO A 207 -20.55 -2.34 4.95
C PRO A 207 -20.25 -3.59 4.10
N PRO A 208 -20.97 -3.78 2.99
CA PRO A 208 -20.62 -4.81 2.03
C PRO A 208 -19.19 -4.62 1.55
N ARG A 209 -18.44 -5.72 1.36
CA ARG A 209 -17.10 -5.65 0.83
C ARG A 209 -17.15 -5.17 -0.62
N GLN A 210 -16.39 -4.15 -0.95
CA GLN A 210 -16.03 -3.84 -2.32
C GLN A 210 -15.02 -4.87 -2.81
N GLY A 211 -15.15 -5.35 -4.04
CA GLY A 211 -14.18 -6.25 -4.65
C GLY A 211 -12.78 -5.61 -4.65
N ALA A 212 -11.74 -6.42 -4.43
CA ALA A 212 -10.38 -5.95 -4.65
C ALA A 212 -10.19 -5.60 -6.14
N LEU A 213 -9.35 -4.61 -6.42
CA LEU A 213 -9.00 -4.27 -7.80
C LEU A 213 -8.33 -5.47 -8.46
N SER A 214 -8.71 -5.75 -9.71
CA SER A 214 -8.09 -6.82 -10.50
C SER A 214 -6.69 -6.41 -10.95
N ALA A 215 -5.84 -7.40 -11.24
CA ALA A 215 -4.57 -7.14 -11.89
C ALA A 215 -4.80 -6.45 -13.26
N PRO A 216 -3.84 -5.64 -13.71
CA PRO A 216 -3.90 -5.02 -15.03
C PRO A 216 -4.08 -6.06 -16.14
N ASP A 217 -4.72 -5.65 -17.23
CA ASP A 217 -4.90 -6.50 -18.39
C ASP A 217 -3.56 -6.84 -19.06
N LYS A 218 -3.50 -8.04 -19.64
CA LYS A 218 -2.32 -8.48 -20.39
C LYS A 218 -2.06 -7.57 -21.59
N VAL A 219 -0.79 -7.23 -21.79
CA VAL A 219 -0.36 -6.31 -22.85
C VAL A 219 0.10 -7.10 -24.09
N GLU A 220 -0.28 -6.63 -25.28
CA GLU A 220 0.20 -7.21 -26.53
C GLU A 220 1.54 -6.62 -26.91
N ALA A 221 2.57 -7.47 -27.04
CA ALA A 221 3.89 -7.04 -27.46
C ALA A 221 3.96 -6.83 -29.00
N PRO A 222 4.60 -5.76 -29.46
CA PRO A 222 4.82 -5.54 -30.89
C PRO A 222 5.77 -6.63 -31.44
N THR A 223 5.46 -7.10 -32.62
CA THR A 223 6.25 -8.12 -33.33
C THR A 223 6.65 -7.64 -34.71
N ARG A 224 7.88 -7.91 -35.13
CA ARG A 224 8.32 -7.63 -36.48
C ARG A 224 7.77 -8.68 -37.44
N LYS A 225 7.17 -8.24 -38.53
CA LYS A 225 6.85 -9.16 -39.62
C LYS A 225 8.11 -9.52 -40.37
N ASN A 226 8.30 -10.79 -40.59
CA ASN A 226 9.44 -11.26 -41.34
C ASN A 226 9.27 -10.83 -42.82
N VAL A 227 10.02 -9.83 -43.23
CA VAL A 227 10.09 -9.42 -44.64
C VAL A 227 11.06 -10.37 -45.32
N SER A 228 10.54 -11.27 -46.17
CA SER A 228 11.35 -12.24 -46.92
C SER A 228 12.54 -11.59 -47.61
N ASP A 229 13.65 -12.32 -47.70
CA ASP A 229 14.85 -11.80 -48.36
C ASP A 229 14.55 -11.36 -49.80
N PRO A 230 15.25 -10.32 -50.29
CA PRO A 230 15.06 -9.87 -51.65
C PRO A 230 15.35 -11.02 -52.63
N PRO A 231 14.54 -11.19 -53.64
CA PRO A 231 14.75 -12.28 -54.58
C PRO A 231 16.13 -12.16 -55.24
N LYS A 232 16.87 -13.26 -55.15
CA LYS A 232 18.18 -13.36 -55.82
C LYS A 232 18.00 -13.26 -57.31
N PHE A 233 18.85 -12.50 -57.97
CA PHE A 233 18.83 -12.39 -59.42
C PHE A 233 19.11 -13.76 -60.03
N ASN A 234 18.16 -14.29 -60.76
CA ASN A 234 18.34 -15.57 -61.46
C ASN A 234 19.10 -15.37 -62.77
N ILE A 235 20.41 -15.56 -62.76
CA ILE A 235 21.28 -15.39 -63.90
C ILE A 235 20.88 -16.30 -65.07
N ALA A 236 20.38 -17.50 -64.79
CA ALA A 236 19.96 -18.45 -65.82
C ALA A 236 18.76 -17.93 -66.64
N MET A 237 17.83 -17.17 -66.00
CA MET A 237 16.70 -16.54 -66.70
C MET A 237 17.14 -15.39 -67.63
N ALA A 238 18.25 -14.71 -67.33
CA ALA A 238 18.77 -13.62 -68.14
C ALA A 238 19.69 -14.16 -69.26
N VAL A 239 20.53 -15.15 -68.97
CA VAL A 239 21.55 -15.68 -69.89
C VAL A 239 20.98 -16.75 -70.82
N GLY A 240 20.03 -17.58 -70.37
CA GLY A 240 19.40 -18.64 -71.19
C GLY A 240 18.87 -18.15 -72.52
N PRO A 241 18.04 -17.09 -72.55
CA PRO A 241 17.55 -16.51 -73.80
C PRO A 241 18.62 -15.95 -74.72
N ILE A 242 19.72 -15.40 -74.16
CA ILE A 242 20.87 -14.90 -74.92
C ILE A 242 21.58 -16.04 -75.62
N ILE A 243 21.83 -17.14 -74.92
CA ILE A 243 22.46 -18.35 -75.49
C ILE A 243 21.55 -18.93 -76.59
N MET A 244 20.24 -19.00 -76.32
CA MET A 244 19.29 -19.48 -77.30
C MET A 244 19.23 -18.60 -78.54
N ALA A 245 19.29 -17.26 -78.40
CA ALA A 245 19.35 -16.30 -79.50
C ALA A 245 20.63 -16.47 -80.30
N ALA A 246 21.75 -16.61 -79.67
CA ALA A 246 23.02 -16.84 -80.35
C ALA A 246 22.99 -18.15 -81.14
N ALA A 247 22.44 -19.21 -80.62
CA ALA A 247 22.25 -20.50 -81.29
C ALA A 247 21.28 -20.34 -82.48
N MET A 248 20.19 -19.57 -82.36
CA MET A 248 19.21 -19.38 -83.40
C MET A 248 19.72 -18.51 -84.52
N VAL A 249 20.50 -17.47 -84.22
CA VAL A 249 21.20 -16.64 -85.27
C VAL A 249 22.24 -17.47 -86.01
N ALA A 250 22.97 -18.38 -85.29
CA ALA A 250 23.94 -19.28 -85.91
C ALA A 250 23.30 -20.28 -86.92
N ILE A 251 22.09 -20.73 -86.57
CA ILE A 251 21.34 -21.72 -87.41
C ILE A 251 20.60 -21.07 -88.55
N MET A 252 19.91 -19.92 -88.33
CA MET A 252 18.99 -19.30 -89.30
C MET A 252 19.64 -18.15 -90.09
N GLN A 253 20.85 -17.73 -89.70
CA GLN A 253 21.62 -16.60 -90.32
C GLN A 253 20.84 -15.27 -90.48
N GLU A 254 19.76 -15.10 -89.67
CA GLU A 254 18.95 -13.86 -89.64
C GLU A 254 19.05 -13.12 -88.32
N ILE A 255 19.61 -11.93 -88.32
CA ILE A 255 19.89 -11.08 -87.15
C ILE A 255 18.61 -10.57 -86.51
N ARG A 256 17.44 -10.59 -87.18
CA ARG A 256 16.14 -10.16 -86.64
C ARG A 256 15.68 -10.92 -85.42
N TYR A 257 16.05 -12.18 -85.27
CA TYR A 257 15.69 -13.01 -84.11
C TYR A 257 16.51 -12.65 -82.83
N ALA A 258 17.68 -12.06 -82.99
CA ALA A 258 18.47 -11.58 -81.87
C ALA A 258 17.81 -10.42 -81.09
N LEU A 259 17.07 -9.54 -81.83
CA LEU A 259 16.34 -8.45 -81.26
C LEU A 259 15.19 -8.91 -80.32
N PHE A 260 14.45 -9.94 -80.70
CA PHE A 260 13.42 -10.54 -79.82
C PHE A 260 13.98 -11.23 -78.57
N ALA A 261 15.09 -11.86 -78.73
CA ALA A 261 15.74 -12.56 -77.58
C ALA A 261 16.34 -11.58 -76.57
N MET A 262 16.74 -10.38 -76.93
CA MET A 262 17.20 -9.35 -76.00
C MET A 262 16.08 -8.74 -75.14
N LEU A 263 14.82 -8.91 -75.54
CA LEU A 263 13.68 -8.40 -74.79
C LEU A 263 13.52 -9.11 -73.44
N SER A 264 13.74 -10.42 -73.38
CA SER A 264 13.61 -11.25 -72.16
C SER A 264 14.57 -10.85 -71.05
N PRO A 265 15.89 -10.69 -71.29
CA PRO A 265 16.84 -10.21 -70.27
C PRO A 265 16.47 -8.80 -69.76
N ILE A 266 16.06 -7.89 -70.63
CA ILE A 266 15.68 -6.54 -70.23
C ILE A 266 14.46 -6.57 -69.29
N LEU A 267 13.41 -7.34 -69.64
CA LEU A 267 12.26 -7.55 -68.81
C LEU A 267 12.61 -8.21 -67.46
N SER A 268 13.50 -9.21 -67.46
CA SER A 268 13.94 -9.88 -66.23
C SER A 268 14.69 -8.95 -65.28
N ILE A 269 15.56 -8.10 -65.81
CA ILE A 269 16.27 -7.06 -65.02
C ILE A 269 15.27 -6.03 -64.51
N GLY A 270 14.34 -5.58 -65.38
CA GLY A 270 13.28 -4.62 -64.99
C GLY A 270 12.44 -5.15 -63.80
N MET A 271 11.96 -6.38 -63.91
CA MET A 271 11.19 -7.03 -62.86
C MET A 271 12.02 -7.21 -61.56
N TRP A 272 13.27 -7.61 -61.67
CA TRP A 272 14.15 -7.74 -60.47
C TRP A 272 14.39 -6.39 -59.79
N VAL A 273 14.64 -5.31 -60.56
CA VAL A 273 14.83 -3.96 -60.01
C VAL A 273 13.52 -3.48 -59.34
N GLU A 274 12.38 -3.74 -59.96
CA GLU A 274 11.09 -3.37 -59.38
C GLU A 274 10.82 -4.17 -58.06
N GLN A 275 11.05 -5.47 -58.05
CA GLN A 275 10.93 -6.31 -56.86
C GLN A 275 11.88 -5.84 -55.74
N LYS A 276 13.14 -5.50 -56.07
CA LYS A 276 14.09 -4.94 -55.13
C LYS A 276 13.62 -3.60 -54.55
N ARG A 277 13.05 -2.74 -55.36
CA ARG A 277 12.48 -1.45 -54.90
C ARG A 277 11.24 -1.67 -54.03
N ARG A 278 10.34 -2.58 -54.39
CA ARG A 278 9.18 -2.94 -53.58
C ARG A 278 9.63 -3.48 -52.22
N HIS A 279 10.57 -4.42 -52.20
CA HIS A 279 11.13 -4.97 -50.97
C HIS A 279 11.77 -3.89 -50.07
N ALA A 280 12.52 -2.93 -50.64
CA ALA A 280 13.07 -1.82 -49.88
C ALA A 280 11.97 -0.93 -49.26
N LYS A 281 10.88 -0.65 -50.01
CA LYS A 281 9.73 0.08 -49.50
C LYS A 281 9.00 -0.70 -48.41
N ASP A 282 8.85 -2.00 -48.55
CA ASP A 282 8.20 -2.87 -47.56
C ASP A 282 9.00 -2.92 -46.25
N LYS A 283 10.35 -2.98 -46.34
CA LYS A 283 11.21 -2.86 -45.15
C LYS A 283 11.03 -1.52 -44.44
N VAL A 284 10.99 -0.41 -45.16
CA VAL A 284 10.80 0.91 -44.56
C VAL A 284 9.39 1.01 -43.93
N LYS A 285 8.37 0.53 -44.62
CA LYS A 285 7.00 0.50 -44.11
C LYS A 285 6.86 -0.34 -42.85
N GLU A 286 7.51 -1.51 -42.84
CA GLU A 286 7.50 -2.39 -41.68
C GLU A 286 8.23 -1.76 -40.49
N ARG A 287 9.36 -1.09 -40.70
CA ARG A 287 10.07 -0.36 -39.68
C ARG A 287 9.23 0.74 -39.05
N VAL A 288 8.60 1.58 -39.86
CA VAL A 288 7.72 2.67 -39.40
C VAL A 288 6.52 2.08 -38.62
N ARG A 289 5.94 0.97 -39.10
CA ARG A 289 4.86 0.27 -38.39
C ARG A 289 5.33 -0.20 -37.01
N PHE A 290 6.48 -0.89 -36.96
CA PHE A 290 7.03 -1.39 -35.70
C PHE A 290 7.35 -0.25 -34.73
N GLU A 291 7.91 0.87 -35.21
CA GLU A 291 8.17 2.05 -34.38
C GLU A 291 6.87 2.63 -33.79
N GLN A 292 5.80 2.70 -34.58
CA GLN A 292 4.48 3.16 -34.13
C GLN A 292 3.85 2.18 -33.10
N GLU A 293 3.95 0.87 -33.34
CA GLU A 293 3.47 -0.14 -32.41
C GLU A 293 4.29 -0.12 -31.11
N MET A 294 5.58 0.14 -31.17
CA MET A 294 6.46 0.29 -30.02
C MET A 294 6.06 1.49 -29.15
N GLU A 295 5.70 2.62 -29.78
CA GLU A 295 5.26 3.80 -29.02
C GLU A 295 3.92 3.53 -28.30
N LYS A 296 2.97 2.92 -28.97
CA LYS A 296 1.71 2.47 -28.34
C LYS A 296 1.93 1.47 -27.21
N PHE A 297 2.93 0.59 -27.38
CA PHE A 297 3.31 -0.36 -26.34
C PHE A 297 3.84 0.35 -25.11
N LYS A 298 4.71 1.37 -25.25
CA LYS A 298 5.20 2.18 -24.13
C LYS A 298 4.07 2.92 -23.40
N GLU A 299 3.14 3.51 -24.15
CA GLU A 299 1.96 4.15 -23.59
C GLU A 299 1.11 3.15 -22.77
N ARG A 300 0.95 1.93 -23.30
CA ARG A 300 0.20 0.87 -22.60
C ARG A 300 0.92 0.37 -21.33
N ILE A 301 2.26 0.25 -21.37
CA ILE A 301 3.06 -0.05 -20.19
C ILE A 301 2.87 1.04 -19.11
N ALA A 302 2.93 2.31 -19.50
CA ALA A 302 2.74 3.42 -18.55
C ALA A 302 1.34 3.40 -17.91
N LEU A 303 0.30 3.05 -18.69
CA LEU A 303 -1.05 2.87 -18.14
C LEU A 303 -1.12 1.67 -17.18
N SER A 304 -0.56 0.52 -17.58
CA SER A 304 -0.53 -0.67 -16.73
C SER A 304 0.26 -0.45 -15.44
N ASN A 305 1.32 0.36 -15.45
CA ASN A 305 2.06 0.76 -14.26
C ASN A 305 1.15 1.52 -13.28
N ARG A 306 0.34 2.47 -13.77
CA ARG A 306 -0.62 3.21 -12.92
C ARG A 306 -1.68 2.28 -12.35
N GLU A 307 -2.28 1.43 -13.17
CA GLU A 307 -3.29 0.44 -12.76
C GLU A 307 -2.73 -0.49 -11.66
N GLU A 308 -1.47 -0.91 -11.78
CA GLU A 308 -0.82 -1.76 -10.78
C GLU A 308 -0.51 -1.00 -9.49
N ILE A 309 -0.04 0.23 -9.55
CA ILE A 309 0.19 1.08 -8.37
C ILE A 309 -1.13 1.30 -7.62
N GLU A 310 -2.24 1.61 -8.33
CA GLU A 310 -3.56 1.75 -7.71
C GLU A 310 -4.01 0.44 -7.03
N ARG A 311 -3.78 -0.70 -7.69
CA ARG A 311 -4.07 -2.02 -7.12
C ARG A 311 -3.26 -2.29 -5.86
N LEU A 312 -1.98 -1.94 -5.84
CA LEU A 312 -1.12 -2.08 -4.67
C LEU A 312 -1.55 -1.17 -3.53
N HIS A 313 -1.98 0.05 -3.81
CA HIS A 313 -2.56 0.96 -2.80
C HIS A 313 -3.89 0.45 -2.22
N ASP A 314 -4.73 -0.19 -3.03
CA ASP A 314 -5.95 -0.83 -2.52
C ASP A 314 -5.62 -2.07 -1.66
N LEU A 315 -4.63 -2.86 -2.08
CA LEU A 315 -4.15 -4.04 -1.37
C LEU A 315 -3.45 -3.70 -0.05
N ALA A 316 -2.62 -2.68 -0.04
CA ALA A 316 -1.83 -2.24 1.11
C ALA A 316 -1.83 -0.70 1.21
N PRO A 317 -2.90 -0.12 1.77
CA PRO A 317 -3.02 1.33 1.92
C PRO A 317 -1.89 1.92 2.75
N ALA A 318 -1.45 3.11 2.38
CA ALA A 318 -0.42 3.84 3.09
C ALA A 318 -0.84 4.17 4.54
N PRO A 319 0.10 4.34 5.47
CA PRO A 319 -0.18 4.56 6.89
C PRO A 319 -1.10 5.74 7.19
N ASP A 320 -1.00 6.82 6.42
CA ASP A 320 -1.87 8.01 6.51
C ASP A 320 -3.33 7.68 6.19
N ALA A 321 -3.56 6.91 5.12
CA ALA A 321 -4.91 6.45 4.75
C ALA A 321 -5.49 5.51 5.82
N VAL A 322 -4.67 4.64 6.41
CA VAL A 322 -5.06 3.75 7.51
C VAL A 322 -5.43 4.55 8.75
N GLN A 323 -4.61 5.53 9.12
CA GLN A 323 -4.87 6.41 10.26
C GLN A 323 -6.17 7.22 10.06
N LEU A 324 -6.38 7.75 8.86
CA LEU A 324 -7.60 8.48 8.53
C LEU A 324 -8.85 7.59 8.64
N ARG A 325 -8.78 6.34 8.20
CA ARG A 325 -9.88 5.36 8.35
C ARG A 325 -10.19 5.04 9.81
N ALA A 326 -9.19 4.99 10.66
CA ALA A 326 -9.37 4.77 12.09
C ALA A 326 -10.03 5.97 12.78
N LEU A 327 -9.60 7.18 12.43
CA LEU A 327 -10.11 8.44 13.01
C LEU A 327 -11.50 8.82 12.49
N LEU A 328 -11.74 8.60 11.20
CA LEU A 328 -13.00 8.87 10.52
C LEU A 328 -13.51 7.55 9.93
N PRO A 329 -14.24 6.72 10.70
CA PRO A 329 -14.71 5.44 10.23
C PRO A 329 -15.45 5.58 8.90
N ALA A 330 -14.78 5.19 7.84
CA ALA A 330 -15.26 5.21 6.48
C ALA A 330 -15.90 3.87 6.12
N MET A 331 -16.50 3.79 4.94
CA MET A 331 -17.06 2.53 4.39
C MET A 331 -16.03 1.40 4.27
N THR A 332 -14.76 1.72 4.40
CA THR A 332 -13.63 0.78 4.29
C THR A 332 -13.11 0.24 5.63
N LEU A 333 -13.60 0.77 6.77
CA LEU A 333 -13.26 0.22 8.09
C LEU A 333 -13.73 -1.24 8.20
N TRP A 334 -12.82 -2.14 8.61
CA TRP A 334 -13.08 -3.57 8.80
C TRP A 334 -13.66 -4.27 7.55
N ARG A 335 -13.26 -3.81 6.36
CA ARG A 335 -13.75 -4.39 5.11
C ARG A 335 -13.21 -5.79 4.83
N ARG A 336 -12.02 -6.14 5.36
CA ARG A 336 -11.43 -7.46 5.19
C ARG A 336 -12.09 -8.47 6.13
N ARG A 337 -12.40 -9.62 5.57
CA ARG A 337 -13.00 -10.75 6.29
C ARG A 337 -11.95 -11.85 6.45
N SER A 338 -12.22 -12.81 7.34
CA SER A 338 -11.37 -13.99 7.51
C SER A 338 -11.14 -14.78 6.21
N THR A 339 -12.06 -14.70 5.25
CA THR A 339 -11.97 -15.34 3.93
C THR A 339 -11.42 -14.43 2.84
N SER A 340 -11.07 -13.21 3.15
CA SER A 340 -10.60 -12.24 2.17
C SER A 340 -9.24 -12.63 1.58
N PRO A 341 -9.03 -12.47 0.26
CA PRO A 341 -7.75 -12.77 -0.36
C PRO A 341 -6.63 -11.79 0.01
N ASP A 342 -6.98 -10.64 0.59
CA ASP A 342 -6.08 -9.59 1.08
C ASP A 342 -5.94 -9.57 2.62
N LEU A 343 -6.44 -10.61 3.30
CA LEU A 343 -6.22 -10.76 4.73
C LEU A 343 -4.73 -10.91 5.02
N LEU A 344 -4.21 -10.19 6.02
CA LEU A 344 -2.81 -10.25 6.45
C LEU A 344 -1.80 -9.78 5.37
N THR A 345 -2.20 -8.85 4.52
CA THR A 345 -1.29 -8.09 3.67
C THR A 345 -1.02 -6.73 4.31
N PHE A 346 0.26 -6.34 4.37
CA PHE A 346 0.70 -5.16 5.09
C PHE A 346 1.55 -4.24 4.21
N HIS A 347 1.35 -2.95 4.35
CA HIS A 347 2.24 -1.93 3.82
C HIS A 347 3.42 -1.77 4.78
N VAL A 348 4.62 -2.07 4.31
CA VAL A 348 5.85 -1.97 5.11
C VAL A 348 6.72 -0.76 4.74
N GLY A 349 6.41 -0.11 3.64
CA GLY A 349 7.13 1.05 3.16
C GLY A 349 6.72 1.41 1.73
N THR A 350 7.35 2.43 1.19
CA THR A 350 7.19 2.87 -0.20
C THR A 350 8.54 2.79 -0.89
N GLY A 351 8.58 2.31 -2.13
CA GLY A 351 9.83 2.12 -2.83
C GLY A 351 9.68 1.85 -4.32
N HIS A 352 10.79 1.48 -4.92
CA HIS A 352 10.87 1.18 -6.35
C HIS A 352 10.84 -0.33 -6.55
N ILE A 353 9.85 -0.80 -7.32
CA ILE A 353 9.62 -2.23 -7.55
C ILE A 353 9.85 -2.50 -9.03
N HIS A 354 10.74 -3.45 -9.33
CA HIS A 354 10.80 -4.00 -10.68
C HIS A 354 9.51 -4.79 -10.95
N TRP A 355 8.79 -4.40 -11.98
CA TRP A 355 7.53 -5.03 -12.36
C TRP A 355 7.33 -4.99 -13.87
N ALA A 356 6.73 -6.02 -14.41
CA ALA A 356 6.35 -6.05 -15.81
C ALA A 356 4.95 -6.65 -15.96
N PRO A 357 4.08 -6.07 -16.80
CA PRO A 357 2.78 -6.64 -17.08
C PRO A 357 2.91 -7.98 -17.81
N GLU A 358 1.95 -8.86 -17.60
CA GLU A 358 1.87 -10.10 -18.36
C GLU A 358 1.61 -9.83 -19.84
N LEU A 359 2.35 -10.53 -20.70
CA LEU A 359 2.11 -10.45 -22.13
C LEU A 359 0.99 -11.40 -22.58
N THR A 360 0.17 -10.97 -23.54
CA THR A 360 -0.92 -11.78 -24.10
C THR A 360 -0.40 -13.06 -24.78
N LYS A 361 0.80 -12.99 -25.38
CA LYS A 361 1.48 -14.14 -25.98
C LYS A 361 2.86 -14.26 -25.35
N PRO A 362 3.08 -15.27 -24.50
CA PRO A 362 4.36 -15.50 -23.83
C PRO A 362 5.37 -16.16 -24.78
N SER A 363 5.59 -15.61 -25.97
CA SER A 363 6.64 -16.04 -26.89
C SER A 363 7.77 -15.05 -26.81
N ASN A 364 8.96 -15.52 -27.06
CA ASN A 364 10.21 -14.77 -27.08
C ASN A 364 10.00 -13.35 -27.65
N PRO A 365 9.83 -12.31 -26.83
CA PRO A 365 9.57 -10.96 -27.32
C PRO A 365 10.80 -10.41 -28.07
N GLU A 366 10.57 -9.43 -28.94
CA GLU A 366 11.67 -8.73 -29.61
C GLU A 366 12.66 -8.15 -28.57
N PRO A 367 13.96 -8.11 -28.83
CA PRO A 367 14.97 -7.65 -27.87
C PRO A 367 14.66 -6.25 -27.28
N GLU A 368 14.11 -5.34 -28.07
CA GLU A 368 13.73 -4.01 -27.63
C GLU A 368 12.55 -4.04 -26.65
N VAL A 369 11.60 -4.94 -26.85
CA VAL A 369 10.48 -5.17 -25.93
C VAL A 369 10.99 -5.77 -24.62
N GLN A 370 11.85 -6.78 -24.71
CA GLN A 370 12.47 -7.41 -23.55
C GLN A 370 13.21 -6.39 -22.71
N HIS A 371 14.01 -5.53 -23.34
CA HIS A 371 14.74 -4.46 -22.66
C HIS A 371 13.81 -3.50 -21.88
N ILE A 372 12.67 -3.13 -22.47
CA ILE A 372 11.69 -2.27 -21.79
C ILE A 372 11.11 -2.98 -20.57
N LEU A 373 10.74 -4.27 -20.69
CA LEU A 373 10.16 -5.03 -19.59
C LEU A 373 11.16 -5.28 -18.44
N GLU A 374 12.41 -5.57 -18.78
CA GLU A 374 13.49 -5.81 -17.80
C GLU A 374 13.86 -4.56 -17.00
N HIS A 375 13.66 -3.37 -17.55
CA HIS A 375 14.00 -2.11 -16.90
C HIS A 375 12.75 -1.33 -16.41
N ASN A 376 11.55 -1.92 -16.58
CA ASN A 376 10.34 -1.28 -16.11
C ASN A 376 10.28 -1.27 -14.58
N THR A 377 10.04 -0.10 -14.02
CA THR A 377 10.03 0.12 -12.57
C THR A 377 8.77 0.87 -12.19
N LEU A 378 8.07 0.36 -11.20
CA LEU A 378 7.04 1.10 -10.49
C LEU A 378 7.73 2.01 -9.48
N TRP A 379 7.58 3.30 -9.65
CA TRP A 379 8.10 4.30 -8.74
C TRP A 379 7.10 4.55 -7.61
N ASP A 380 7.61 4.73 -6.40
CA ASP A 380 6.80 5.06 -5.21
C ASP A 380 5.65 4.08 -4.93
N ALA A 381 5.85 2.84 -5.33
CA ALA A 381 4.87 1.79 -5.11
C ALA A 381 4.89 1.30 -3.65
N PRO A 382 3.74 0.90 -3.10
CA PRO A 382 3.68 0.26 -1.79
C PRO A 382 4.50 -1.03 -1.76
N LEU A 383 5.43 -1.13 -0.81
CA LEU A 383 6.10 -2.39 -0.50
C LEU A 383 5.17 -3.23 0.36
N VAL A 384 4.77 -4.38 -0.16
CA VAL A 384 3.75 -5.24 0.48
C VAL A 384 4.41 -6.45 1.09
N ALA A 385 4.24 -6.63 2.41
CA ALA A 385 4.50 -7.90 3.07
C ALA A 385 3.24 -8.75 3.06
N ASP A 386 3.34 -9.93 2.48
CA ASP A 386 2.23 -10.87 2.31
C ASP A 386 2.36 -12.05 3.28
N LEU A 387 1.55 -12.04 4.34
CA LEU A 387 1.47 -13.10 5.34
C LEU A 387 0.20 -13.96 5.22
N ARG A 388 -0.42 -13.97 4.04
CA ARG A 388 -1.66 -14.76 3.81
C ARG A 388 -1.45 -16.25 4.00
N GLU A 389 -0.25 -16.72 3.74
CA GLU A 389 0.12 -18.14 3.89
C GLU A 389 0.82 -18.44 5.22
N GLY A 390 0.82 -17.46 6.16
CA GLY A 390 1.53 -17.55 7.44
C GLY A 390 2.89 -16.87 7.41
N GLY A 391 3.63 -17.03 8.51
CA GLY A 391 4.95 -16.43 8.70
C GLY A 391 4.92 -15.13 9.49
N ALA A 392 6.04 -14.42 9.48
CA ALA A 392 6.20 -13.19 10.24
C ALA A 392 6.97 -12.11 9.45
N ILE A 393 6.74 -10.86 9.85
CA ILE A 393 7.58 -9.72 9.48
C ILE A 393 8.59 -9.53 10.60
N GLY A 394 9.88 -9.71 10.30
CA GLY A 394 10.98 -9.36 11.19
C GLY A 394 11.36 -7.89 11.02
N ILE A 395 11.47 -7.15 12.11
CA ILE A 395 11.86 -5.74 12.11
C ILE A 395 13.13 -5.60 12.92
N VAL A 396 14.17 -5.04 12.29
CA VAL A 396 15.48 -4.81 12.89
C VAL A 396 15.91 -3.37 12.62
N GLY A 397 16.44 -2.68 13.62
CA GLY A 397 16.92 -1.30 13.48
C GLY A 397 16.82 -0.50 14.77
N PRO A 398 17.01 0.82 14.69
CA PRO A 398 16.87 1.71 15.83
C PRO A 398 15.48 1.57 16.47
N ARG A 399 15.43 1.54 17.80
CA ARG A 399 14.21 1.23 18.57
C ARG A 399 13.00 2.06 18.16
N GLU A 400 13.19 3.36 18.02
CA GLU A 400 12.10 4.30 17.74
C GLU A 400 11.43 3.99 16.40
N GLN A 401 12.21 3.83 15.33
CA GLN A 401 11.71 3.54 13.99
C GLN A 401 11.11 2.13 13.89
N SER A 402 11.79 1.15 14.51
CA SER A 402 11.29 -0.24 14.55
C SER A 402 9.93 -0.32 15.26
N LEU A 403 9.78 0.39 16.38
CA LEU A 403 8.53 0.46 17.12
C LEU A 403 7.44 1.20 16.33
N ALA A 404 7.78 2.30 15.65
CA ALA A 404 6.85 3.04 14.80
C ALA A 404 6.30 2.18 13.67
N LEU A 405 7.17 1.42 12.97
CA LEU A 405 6.73 0.48 11.95
C LEU A 405 5.84 -0.61 12.52
N ALA A 406 6.23 -1.23 13.62
CA ALA A 406 5.44 -2.29 14.24
C ALA A 406 4.05 -1.80 14.69
N ARG A 407 3.97 -0.59 15.26
CA ARG A 407 2.68 0.07 15.60
C ARG A 407 1.84 0.35 14.37
N SER A 408 2.44 0.78 13.28
CA SER A 408 1.77 0.97 11.99
C SER A 408 1.16 -0.34 11.47
N LEU A 409 1.90 -1.45 11.53
CA LEU A 409 1.41 -2.77 11.10
C LEU A 409 0.24 -3.26 11.97
N VAL A 410 0.31 -3.05 13.29
CA VAL A 410 -0.81 -3.35 14.20
C VAL A 410 -2.04 -2.50 13.86
N LEU A 411 -1.85 -1.20 13.61
CA LEU A 411 -2.94 -0.31 13.21
C LEU A 411 -3.58 -0.74 11.90
N GLN A 412 -2.78 -1.17 10.93
CA GLN A 412 -3.28 -1.74 9.67
C GLN A 412 -4.12 -3.00 9.93
N ALA A 413 -3.61 -3.94 10.73
CA ALA A 413 -4.34 -5.15 11.08
C ALA A 413 -5.70 -4.82 11.71
N ALA A 414 -5.70 -3.95 12.72
CA ALA A 414 -6.90 -3.56 13.48
C ALA A 414 -7.90 -2.73 12.66
N THR A 415 -7.43 -1.93 11.68
CA THR A 415 -8.29 -1.08 10.85
C THR A 415 -8.87 -1.83 9.65
N HIS A 416 -8.09 -2.73 9.06
CA HIS A 416 -8.55 -3.48 7.89
C HIS A 416 -9.51 -4.62 8.24
N THR A 417 -9.29 -5.28 9.37
CA THR A 417 -10.00 -6.50 9.77
C THR A 417 -10.67 -6.28 11.12
N GLY A 418 -11.92 -6.63 11.24
CA GLY A 418 -12.66 -6.44 12.49
C GLY A 418 -12.38 -7.52 13.55
N PRO A 419 -12.74 -7.27 14.82
CA PRO A 419 -12.49 -8.19 15.94
C PRO A 419 -13.23 -9.53 15.83
N ALA A 420 -14.24 -9.62 14.98
CA ALA A 420 -14.93 -10.89 14.69
C ALA A 420 -14.15 -11.79 13.72
N ASP A 421 -13.17 -11.26 13.00
CA ASP A 421 -12.39 -11.99 12.01
C ASP A 421 -10.93 -12.18 12.41
N MET A 422 -10.39 -11.31 13.30
CA MET A 422 -9.00 -11.32 13.73
C MET A 422 -8.84 -11.10 15.22
N THR A 423 -8.01 -11.91 15.83
CA THR A 423 -7.47 -11.71 17.19
C THR A 423 -6.08 -11.08 17.07
N ILE A 424 -5.76 -10.13 17.96
CA ILE A 424 -4.42 -9.55 18.06
C ILE A 424 -3.89 -9.85 19.45
N ALA A 425 -2.63 -10.30 19.53
CA ALA A 425 -1.96 -10.59 20.79
C ALA A 425 -0.60 -9.90 20.82
N VAL A 426 -0.11 -9.52 22.01
CA VAL A 426 1.21 -8.94 22.18
C VAL A 426 1.95 -9.61 23.35
N CYS A 427 3.20 -9.95 23.08
CA CYS A 427 4.18 -10.44 24.03
C CYS A 427 5.39 -9.51 23.99
N ALA A 428 5.75 -8.93 25.13
CA ALA A 428 6.89 -8.03 25.21
C ALA A 428 7.73 -8.29 26.46
N ASP A 429 9.02 -7.95 26.39
CA ASP A 429 9.85 -7.91 27.59
C ASP A 429 9.26 -6.89 28.58
N SER A 430 9.42 -7.16 29.90
CA SER A 430 8.84 -6.31 30.94
C SER A 430 9.26 -4.84 30.81
N ALA A 431 10.50 -4.57 30.38
CA ALA A 431 11.00 -3.22 30.15
C ALA A 431 10.39 -2.53 28.92
N ARG A 432 9.84 -3.29 27.97
CA ARG A 432 9.26 -2.81 26.71
C ARG A 432 7.73 -2.83 26.69
N SER A 433 7.11 -3.45 27.69
CA SER A 433 5.67 -3.67 27.75
C SER A 433 4.86 -2.36 27.76
N GLN A 434 5.40 -1.30 28.35
CA GLN A 434 4.77 0.02 28.39
C GLN A 434 4.51 0.60 26.99
N ASP A 435 5.37 0.28 26.02
CA ASP A 435 5.21 0.71 24.63
C ASP A 435 3.94 0.16 23.96
N TRP A 436 3.34 -0.89 24.54
CA TRP A 436 2.22 -1.65 23.98
C TRP A 436 0.92 -1.56 24.78
N VAL A 437 0.91 -0.89 25.93
CA VAL A 437 -0.28 -0.77 26.79
C VAL A 437 -1.48 -0.19 26.06
N TRP A 438 -1.25 0.73 25.11
CA TRP A 438 -2.32 1.31 24.27
C TRP A 438 -3.12 0.27 23.48
N MET A 439 -2.53 -0.89 23.17
CA MET A 439 -3.22 -1.97 22.45
C MET A 439 -4.36 -2.57 23.26
N SER A 440 -4.33 -2.45 24.59
CA SER A 440 -5.42 -2.92 25.47
C SER A 440 -6.78 -2.30 25.12
N TRP A 441 -6.78 -1.16 24.41
CA TRP A 441 -7.99 -0.50 23.92
C TRP A 441 -8.53 -1.11 22.62
N LEU A 442 -7.76 -1.98 21.96
CA LEU A 442 -8.21 -2.61 20.72
C LEU A 442 -9.21 -3.73 21.03
N PRO A 443 -10.40 -3.71 20.44
CA PRO A 443 -11.40 -4.77 20.64
C PRO A 443 -10.91 -6.16 20.17
N HIS A 444 -9.87 -6.20 19.34
CA HIS A 444 -9.23 -7.41 18.83
C HIS A 444 -8.46 -8.21 19.92
N MET A 445 -8.14 -7.55 21.04
CA MET A 445 -7.35 -8.15 22.11
C MET A 445 -8.18 -8.80 23.21
N HIS A 446 -9.51 -8.68 23.16
CA HIS A 446 -10.37 -9.29 24.15
C HIS A 446 -10.38 -10.81 24.04
N MET A 447 -10.28 -11.49 25.17
CA MET A 447 -10.47 -12.94 25.23
C MET A 447 -11.96 -13.29 25.16
N ALA A 448 -12.31 -14.24 24.30
CA ALA A 448 -13.70 -14.63 24.11
C ALA A 448 -14.36 -15.20 25.41
N GLN A 449 -13.56 -15.88 26.22
CA GLN A 449 -14.02 -16.49 27.47
C GLN A 449 -14.18 -15.47 28.62
N ASN A 450 -13.39 -14.40 28.59
CA ASN A 450 -13.44 -13.33 29.56
C ASN A 450 -13.09 -11.99 28.90
N GLN A 451 -14.07 -11.18 28.62
CA GLN A 451 -13.91 -9.89 27.94
C GLN A 451 -13.09 -8.86 28.75
N GLN A 452 -12.88 -9.09 30.03
CA GLN A 452 -12.01 -8.25 30.86
C GLN A 452 -10.51 -8.58 30.65
N MET A 453 -10.21 -9.79 30.22
CA MET A 453 -8.82 -10.21 29.96
C MET A 453 -8.42 -9.85 28.53
N ARG A 454 -7.14 -9.55 28.37
CA ARG A 454 -6.51 -9.17 27.10
C ARG A 454 -5.44 -10.17 26.72
N TRP A 455 -5.25 -10.38 25.43
CA TRP A 455 -4.10 -11.11 24.89
C TRP A 455 -2.83 -10.26 24.97
N PHE A 456 -2.45 -9.90 26.20
CA PHE A 456 -1.30 -9.07 26.54
C PHE A 456 -0.46 -9.79 27.60
N ALA A 457 0.83 -9.99 27.31
CA ALA A 457 1.75 -10.59 28.24
C ALA A 457 3.05 -9.77 28.36
N SER A 458 3.50 -9.58 29.58
CA SER A 458 4.72 -8.85 29.94
C SER A 458 5.73 -9.77 30.61
N GLY A 459 6.93 -9.84 30.04
CA GLY A 459 8.00 -10.72 30.51
C GLY A 459 7.86 -12.16 30.04
N LYS A 460 8.94 -12.93 30.19
CA LYS A 460 9.08 -14.24 29.55
C LYS A 460 8.05 -15.26 30.00
N GLU A 461 7.85 -15.41 31.32
CA GLU A 461 6.97 -16.46 31.86
C GLU A 461 5.52 -16.30 31.44
N GLN A 462 4.97 -15.07 31.55
CA GLN A 462 3.60 -14.78 31.12
C GLN A 462 3.45 -14.93 29.60
N SER A 463 4.46 -14.47 28.83
CA SER A 463 4.46 -14.60 27.38
C SER A 463 4.49 -16.05 26.93
N ASP A 464 5.35 -16.88 27.50
CA ASP A 464 5.44 -18.31 27.19
C ASP A 464 4.12 -19.03 27.52
N GLN A 465 3.49 -18.70 28.66
CA GLN A 465 2.20 -19.26 29.02
C GLN A 465 1.09 -18.85 28.04
N MET A 466 1.02 -17.56 27.69
CA MET A 466 0.02 -17.06 26.76
C MET A 466 0.21 -17.63 25.36
N LEU A 467 1.45 -17.71 24.87
CA LEU A 467 1.75 -18.27 23.54
C LEU A 467 1.41 -19.76 23.45
N ARG A 468 1.68 -20.53 24.52
CA ARG A 468 1.25 -21.95 24.59
C ARG A 468 -0.27 -22.09 24.62
N SER A 469 -0.98 -21.23 25.34
CA SER A 469 -2.44 -21.21 25.34
C SER A 469 -2.98 -20.90 23.93
N LEU A 470 -2.44 -19.86 23.28
CA LEU A 470 -2.83 -19.52 21.90
C LEU A 470 -2.57 -20.65 20.92
N TYR A 471 -1.43 -21.34 21.03
CA TYR A 471 -1.11 -22.48 20.16
C TYR A 471 -2.07 -23.66 20.39
N ASN A 472 -2.32 -24.02 21.65
CA ASN A 472 -3.20 -25.15 21.99
C ASN A 472 -4.66 -24.88 21.63
N ASP A 473 -5.11 -23.63 21.80
CA ASP A 473 -6.50 -23.22 21.59
C ASP A 473 -6.75 -22.63 20.22
N ILE A 474 -5.77 -22.66 19.31
CA ILE A 474 -5.84 -21.97 18.01
C ILE A 474 -7.07 -22.37 17.20
N GLU A 475 -7.44 -23.65 17.23
CA GLU A 475 -8.61 -24.19 16.52
C GLU A 475 -9.94 -23.76 17.17
N SER A 476 -9.93 -23.41 18.45
CA SER A 476 -11.10 -23.01 19.22
C SER A 476 -11.30 -21.48 19.26
N LEU A 477 -10.32 -20.68 18.78
CA LEU A 477 -10.46 -19.24 18.70
C LEU A 477 -11.69 -18.86 17.87
N PRO A 478 -12.48 -17.86 18.28
CA PRO A 478 -13.66 -17.43 17.54
C PRO A 478 -13.30 -16.82 16.18
N THR A 479 -12.09 -16.26 16.08
CA THR A 479 -11.57 -15.62 14.88
C THR A 479 -10.71 -16.58 14.05
N ARG A 480 -10.69 -16.42 12.73
CA ARG A 480 -9.84 -17.22 11.84
C ARG A 480 -8.46 -16.63 11.59
N GLY A 481 -8.29 -15.34 11.88
CA GLY A 481 -7.01 -14.65 11.80
C GLY A 481 -6.44 -14.42 13.18
N LEU A 482 -5.12 -14.63 13.35
CA LEU A 482 -4.35 -14.31 14.54
C LEU A 482 -3.13 -13.48 14.12
N CYS A 483 -2.97 -12.31 14.70
CA CYS A 483 -1.78 -11.47 14.55
C CYS A 483 -1.05 -11.38 15.89
N VAL A 484 0.20 -11.82 15.95
CA VAL A 484 0.98 -11.85 17.18
C VAL A 484 2.17 -10.91 17.08
N VAL A 485 2.25 -9.97 18.00
CA VAL A 485 3.42 -9.09 18.16
C VAL A 485 4.35 -9.70 19.18
N VAL A 486 5.62 -9.87 18.82
CA VAL A 486 6.68 -10.35 19.69
C VAL A 486 7.77 -9.29 19.78
N ASP A 487 7.83 -8.57 20.88
CA ASP A 487 8.83 -7.54 21.14
C ASP A 487 9.81 -7.99 22.22
N SER A 488 10.63 -8.95 21.84
CA SER A 488 11.62 -9.56 22.73
C SER A 488 12.67 -10.31 21.94
N ASP A 489 13.92 -10.16 22.34
CA ASP A 489 15.03 -10.95 21.80
C ASP A 489 15.08 -12.37 22.38
N THR A 490 14.48 -12.59 23.58
CA THR A 490 14.58 -13.85 24.32
C THR A 490 13.43 -14.82 24.08
N LEU A 491 12.26 -14.33 23.70
CA LEU A 491 11.07 -15.15 23.45
C LEU A 491 11.20 -16.04 22.21
N THR A 492 12.03 -15.64 21.25
CA THR A 492 12.30 -16.40 20.03
C THR A 492 13.57 -17.25 20.12
N GLU A 493 14.29 -17.25 21.27
CA GLU A 493 15.48 -18.05 21.48
C GLU A 493 15.15 -19.51 21.81
N GLY A 494 15.99 -20.43 21.31
CA GLY A 494 15.88 -21.86 21.60
C GLY A 494 14.90 -22.61 20.68
N ARG A 495 15.02 -23.96 20.68
CA ARG A 495 14.21 -24.84 19.83
C ARG A 495 12.80 -25.05 20.38
N GLU A 496 12.61 -24.93 21.67
CA GLU A 496 11.33 -25.15 22.37
C GLU A 496 10.61 -23.83 22.68
N SER A 497 10.88 -22.78 21.89
CA SER A 497 10.24 -21.47 22.05
C SER A 497 8.77 -21.52 21.61
N PRO A 498 7.81 -21.25 22.50
CA PRO A 498 6.39 -21.22 22.14
C PRO A 498 6.07 -20.16 21.08
N ALA A 499 6.86 -19.08 21.01
CA ALA A 499 6.74 -18.07 19.98
C ALA A 499 7.07 -18.64 18.60
N ARG A 500 8.16 -19.43 18.50
CA ARG A 500 8.53 -20.08 17.24
C ARG A 500 7.48 -21.08 16.78
N ASP A 501 6.98 -21.90 17.70
CA ASP A 501 5.96 -22.90 17.37
C ASP A 501 4.69 -22.23 16.84
N LEU A 502 4.23 -21.18 17.49
CA LEU A 502 3.04 -20.44 17.06
C LEU A 502 3.25 -19.74 15.73
N LEU A 503 4.41 -19.11 15.50
CA LEU A 503 4.73 -18.43 14.25
C LEU A 503 4.95 -19.40 13.09
N ALA A 504 5.43 -20.62 13.36
CA ALA A 504 5.59 -21.67 12.36
C ALA A 504 4.27 -22.40 12.01
N TYR A 505 3.22 -22.22 12.82
CA TYR A 505 1.91 -22.86 12.57
C TYR A 505 1.38 -22.62 11.15
N GLY A 506 1.58 -21.42 10.61
CA GLY A 506 1.21 -21.09 9.24
C GLY A 506 1.97 -21.90 8.19
N ASP A 507 3.25 -22.20 8.42
CA ASP A 507 4.09 -22.99 7.52
C ASP A 507 3.68 -24.48 7.54
N GLU A 508 3.30 -25.01 8.70
CA GLU A 508 2.80 -26.38 8.83
C GLU A 508 1.48 -26.56 8.07
N VAL A 509 0.56 -25.60 8.21
CA VAL A 509 -0.70 -25.59 7.46
C VAL A 509 -0.45 -25.50 5.96
N ARG A 510 0.54 -24.73 5.51
CA ARG A 510 0.95 -24.60 4.11
C ARG A 510 1.48 -25.93 3.55
N LEU A 511 2.33 -26.62 4.30
CA LEU A 511 2.85 -27.95 3.90
C LEU A 511 1.75 -29.00 3.80
N MET A 512 0.69 -28.89 4.61
CA MET A 512 -0.48 -29.77 4.55
C MET A 512 -1.49 -29.34 3.48
N ALA A 513 -1.66 -28.04 3.23
CA ALA A 513 -2.61 -27.49 2.26
C ALA A 513 -2.24 -27.76 0.80
N ASN A 514 -0.98 -28.05 0.48
CA ASN A 514 -0.59 -28.58 -0.84
C ASN A 514 -1.28 -29.93 -1.18
N LYS A 515 -2.05 -30.52 -0.25
CA LYS A 515 -2.83 -31.74 -0.49
C LYS A 515 -4.34 -31.52 -0.55
N THR A 516 -4.87 -30.41 -0.05
CA THR A 516 -6.30 -30.04 -0.20
C THR A 516 -6.47 -28.59 0.20
N ALA A 517 -6.94 -27.73 -0.71
CA ALA A 517 -7.25 -26.33 -0.43
C ALA A 517 -8.30 -26.23 0.68
N ALA A 518 -7.85 -26.16 1.92
CA ALA A 518 -8.72 -26.04 3.08
C ALA A 518 -9.27 -24.62 3.18
N ALA A 519 -10.44 -24.39 2.60
CA ALA A 519 -11.25 -23.15 2.72
C ALA A 519 -11.66 -22.83 4.18
N GLY A 520 -10.93 -23.30 5.17
CA GLY A 520 -11.21 -23.12 6.58
C GLY A 520 -9.98 -23.00 7.48
N ALA A 521 -8.77 -23.10 6.93
CA ALA A 521 -7.54 -23.03 7.71
C ALA A 521 -7.38 -21.69 8.42
N ARG A 522 -6.92 -21.74 9.66
CA ARG A 522 -6.58 -20.55 10.43
C ARG A 522 -5.29 -19.93 9.92
N ARG A 523 -5.17 -18.61 10.00
CA ARG A 523 -4.02 -17.86 9.51
C ARG A 523 -3.34 -17.17 10.68
N VAL A 524 -2.06 -17.45 10.86
CA VAL A 524 -1.23 -16.82 11.88
C VAL A 524 -0.21 -15.93 11.20
N ALA A 525 -0.15 -14.68 11.62
CA ALA A 525 0.85 -13.72 11.20
C ALA A 525 1.61 -13.19 12.40
N GLY A 526 2.93 -13.04 12.26
CA GLY A 526 3.80 -12.47 13.28
C GLY A 526 4.34 -11.10 12.91
N ILE A 527 4.54 -10.26 13.93
CA ILE A 527 5.33 -9.03 13.85
C ILE A 527 6.40 -9.17 14.93
N VAL A 528 7.65 -9.36 14.53
CA VAL A 528 8.75 -9.68 15.44
C VAL A 528 9.77 -8.55 15.43
N LEU A 529 10.00 -7.92 16.58
CA LEU A 529 11.04 -6.92 16.76
C LEU A 529 12.27 -7.59 17.37
N ALA A 530 13.41 -7.45 16.74
CA ALA A 530 14.67 -8.00 17.23
C ALA A 530 15.80 -6.98 17.14
N SER A 531 16.83 -7.15 17.98
CA SER A 531 18.00 -6.28 17.99
C SER A 531 18.96 -6.53 16.82
N SER A 532 18.88 -7.71 16.18
CA SER A 532 19.67 -8.08 15.01
C SER A 532 18.95 -9.14 14.17
N VAL A 533 19.33 -9.27 12.91
CA VAL A 533 18.75 -10.25 11.98
C VAL A 533 18.93 -11.69 12.47
N ASP A 534 20.07 -11.99 13.10
CA ASP A 534 20.39 -13.34 13.63
C ASP A 534 19.46 -13.80 14.75
N ARG A 535 18.74 -12.87 15.39
CA ARG A 535 17.78 -13.16 16.47
C ARG A 535 16.36 -13.37 15.96
N LEU A 536 16.11 -13.12 14.69
CA LEU A 536 14.81 -13.35 14.06
C LEU A 536 14.55 -14.87 13.93
N PRO A 537 13.32 -15.34 14.17
CA PRO A 537 12.96 -16.72 13.92
C PRO A 537 12.93 -17.02 12.41
N ALA A 538 13.18 -18.27 12.04
CA ALA A 538 13.17 -18.71 10.65
C ALA A 538 11.79 -18.58 9.96
N SER A 539 10.73 -18.42 10.74
CA SER A 539 9.37 -18.13 10.25
C SER A 539 9.20 -16.69 9.73
N CYS A 540 10.21 -15.81 9.85
CA CYS A 540 10.18 -14.49 9.21
C CYS A 540 10.32 -14.63 7.70
N THR A 541 9.22 -14.49 6.98
CA THR A 541 9.17 -14.53 5.52
C THR A 541 9.52 -13.20 4.88
N SER A 542 9.40 -12.13 5.65
CA SER A 542 9.78 -10.76 5.27
C SER A 542 10.62 -10.13 6.37
N ILE A 543 11.71 -9.48 6.01
CA ILE A 543 12.59 -8.78 6.94
C ILE A 543 12.70 -7.32 6.50
N VAL A 544 12.46 -6.42 7.45
CA VAL A 544 12.66 -4.98 7.28
C VAL A 544 13.82 -4.55 8.16
N GLU A 545 14.90 -4.18 7.54
CA GLU A 545 16.07 -3.62 8.20
C GLU A 545 16.05 -2.10 8.02
N ILE A 546 16.06 -1.38 9.13
CA ILE A 546 16.00 0.07 9.18
C ILE A 546 17.41 0.57 9.50
N GLY A 547 18.01 1.30 8.55
CA GLY A 547 19.36 1.86 8.65
C GLY A 547 19.40 3.26 9.24
#